data_adc99d1cce4b70275f242ac199e6e6cc
#
_entry.id   adc99d1cce4b70275f242ac199e6e6cc
#
_cell.length_a   1.000
_cell.length_b   1.000
_cell.length_c   1.000
_cell.angle_alpha   90.00
_cell.angle_beta   90.00
_cell.angle_gamma   90.00
#
_symmetry.space_group_name_H-M   'P 1'
#
loop_
_entity.id
_entity.type
_entity.pdbx_description
1 polymer ?
#
loop_
_entity_poly.entity_id
_entity_poly.type
_entity_poly.pdbx_seq_one_letter_code
_entity_poly.pdbx_strand_id
1 'polypeptide(L)'
;MAQIEGGGDSGSHKKGPGVKKAKKLSTRVDMTPMVDLGFLLITFFIFTTTMSSPKALNLNMPKDTKNDEELNKAKESGALTIMLGKNNGVYYYEGQLLPDGSNFKTANFATIRQEIIDKKKEVIKTHVHDSNCPKIWAENKGDKNSCLDRDFVVVIKPDEDATYRNTVDMLDEMTINNVKRYAMVDITPQELEVVKKVEETNK
;
A
#
# COMPACT_ATOMS: atom_id res chain seq x y z
N MET A 1 -44.31 9.35 2.01
CA MET A 1 -45.43 8.47 2.43
C MET A 1 -46.15 7.98 1.18
N ALA A 2 -45.97 6.75 0.78
CA ALA A 2 -46.69 6.15 -0.33
C ALA A 2 -47.93 5.43 0.22
N GLN A 3 -49.12 5.96 -0.10
CA GLN A 3 -50.38 5.34 0.24
C GLN A 3 -50.89 4.58 -0.98
N ILE A 4 -51.19 3.29 -0.84
CA ILE A 4 -51.89 2.53 -1.84
C ILE A 4 -53.40 2.51 -1.44
N GLU A 5 -54.24 3.30 -2.14
CA GLU A 5 -55.68 3.23 -2.02
C GLU A 5 -56.18 2.05 -2.85
N GLY A 6 -56.76 1.08 -2.19
CA GLY A 6 -57.55 0.02 -2.85
C GLY A 6 -58.90 0.51 -3.26
N GLY A 7 -59.16 0.55 -4.61
CA GLY A 7 -60.39 0.98 -5.21
C GLY A 7 -61.61 0.23 -4.70
N GLY A 8 -62.63 0.98 -4.30
CA GLY A 8 -63.93 0.44 -3.92
C GLY A 8 -64.81 0.20 -5.15
N ASP A 9 -65.25 -1.02 -5.34
CA ASP A 9 -66.28 -1.39 -6.29
C ASP A 9 -67.66 -0.99 -5.79
N SER A 10 -68.32 -0.14 -6.53
CA SER A 10 -69.69 0.33 -6.27
C SER A 10 -70.72 -0.52 -7.09
N GLY A 11 -71.05 -1.65 -6.52
CA GLY A 11 -72.15 -2.46 -7.07
C GLY A 11 -73.44 -2.32 -6.22
N SER A 12 -74.43 -1.64 -6.80
CA SER A 12 -75.82 -1.53 -6.28
C SER A 12 -76.54 -2.88 -6.40
N HIS A 13 -76.90 -3.54 -5.29
CA HIS A 13 -77.91 -4.61 -5.28
C HIS A 13 -78.81 -4.53 -4.04
N LYS A 14 -80.09 -4.81 -4.33
CA LYS A 14 -81.31 -4.71 -3.55
C LYS A 14 -81.23 -5.36 -2.16
N LYS A 15 -81.95 -4.69 -1.21
CA LYS A 15 -82.19 -5.11 0.19
C LYS A 15 -82.85 -6.47 0.31
N GLY A 16 -82.16 -7.41 0.95
CA GLY A 16 -82.73 -8.56 1.66
C GLY A 16 -82.40 -8.44 3.16
N PRO A 17 -83.27 -8.98 4.05
CA PRO A 17 -83.16 -8.72 5.47
C PRO A 17 -82.02 -9.52 6.15
N GLY A 18 -81.17 -8.81 6.86
CA GLY A 18 -80.55 -9.40 8.00
C GLY A 18 -79.13 -9.95 7.98
N VAL A 19 -78.25 -9.49 7.06
CA VAL A 19 -76.81 -9.79 7.24
C VAL A 19 -76.07 -8.50 7.52
N LYS A 20 -75.59 -8.34 8.76
CA LYS A 20 -74.63 -7.26 9.12
C LYS A 20 -73.35 -7.45 8.32
N LYS A 21 -73.14 -6.60 7.29
CA LYS A 21 -71.87 -6.56 6.55
C LYS A 21 -70.79 -6.23 7.54
N ALA A 22 -69.83 -7.15 7.75
CA ALA A 22 -68.67 -6.89 8.47
C ALA A 22 -67.91 -5.72 7.79
N LYS A 23 -67.65 -4.67 8.55
CA LYS A 23 -66.82 -3.53 8.10
C LYS A 23 -65.47 -4.09 7.68
N LYS A 24 -65.17 -4.04 6.36
CA LYS A 24 -63.80 -4.34 5.90
C LYS A 24 -62.89 -3.29 6.54
N LEU A 25 -62.15 -3.72 7.52
CA LEU A 25 -61.05 -2.93 8.06
C LEU A 25 -60.02 -2.79 6.92
N SER A 26 -59.86 -1.58 6.41
CA SER A 26 -58.77 -1.24 5.52
C SER A 26 -57.46 -1.39 6.36
N THR A 27 -56.77 -2.50 6.16
CA THR A 27 -55.44 -2.70 6.70
C THR A 27 -54.50 -1.78 5.92
N ARG A 28 -54.26 -0.61 6.46
CA ARG A 28 -53.15 0.25 6.00
C ARG A 28 -51.88 -0.45 6.37
N VAL A 29 -51.18 -0.97 5.39
CA VAL A 29 -49.82 -1.52 5.60
C VAL A 29 -48.86 -0.34 5.66
N ASP A 30 -48.25 -0.14 6.82
CA ASP A 30 -47.19 0.84 6.98
C ASP A 30 -45.93 0.29 6.31
N MET A 31 -45.49 0.98 5.25
CA MET A 31 -44.32 0.58 4.46
C MET A 31 -42.99 1.08 5.09
N THR A 32 -43.06 1.89 6.14
CA THR A 32 -41.87 2.46 6.80
C THR A 32 -40.87 1.39 7.31
N PRO A 33 -41.33 0.30 7.96
CA PRO A 33 -40.39 -0.73 8.41
C PRO A 33 -39.71 -1.48 7.26
N MET A 34 -40.37 -1.64 6.12
CA MET A 34 -39.82 -2.31 4.93
C MET A 34 -38.71 -1.45 4.30
N VAL A 35 -38.91 -0.14 4.22
CA VAL A 35 -37.93 0.79 3.66
C VAL A 35 -36.70 0.90 4.58
N ASP A 36 -36.91 0.92 5.91
CA ASP A 36 -35.83 0.95 6.90
C ASP A 36 -34.97 -0.30 6.82
N LEU A 37 -35.60 -1.47 6.72
CA LEU A 37 -34.87 -2.74 6.58
C LEU A 37 -34.08 -2.78 5.27
N GLY A 38 -34.63 -2.29 4.17
CA GLY A 38 -33.94 -2.15 2.88
C GLY A 38 -32.73 -1.19 2.98
N PHE A 39 -32.90 -0.06 3.65
CA PHE A 39 -31.84 0.90 3.87
C PHE A 39 -30.69 0.33 4.73
N LEU A 40 -31.03 -0.34 5.83
CA LEU A 40 -30.05 -1.01 6.69
C LEU A 40 -29.28 -2.09 5.92
N LEU A 41 -29.96 -2.86 5.07
CA LEU A 41 -29.32 -3.87 4.23
C LEU A 41 -28.32 -3.25 3.26
N ILE A 42 -28.71 -2.18 2.56
CA ILE A 42 -27.85 -1.49 1.60
C ILE A 42 -26.64 -0.87 2.31
N THR A 43 -26.83 -0.17 3.42
CA THR A 43 -25.74 0.44 4.18
C THR A 43 -24.77 -0.61 4.72
N PHE A 44 -25.29 -1.75 5.19
CA PHE A 44 -24.46 -2.88 5.62
C PHE A 44 -23.60 -3.42 4.49
N PHE A 45 -24.16 -3.66 3.29
CA PHE A 45 -23.37 -4.14 2.15
C PHE A 45 -22.35 -3.12 1.67
N ILE A 46 -22.70 -1.83 1.61
CA ILE A 46 -21.72 -0.80 1.24
C ILE A 46 -20.58 -0.77 2.25
N PHE A 47 -20.87 -0.84 3.54
CA PHE A 47 -19.86 -0.84 4.59
C PHE A 47 -18.96 -2.07 4.50
N THR A 48 -19.52 -3.27 4.36
CA THR A 48 -18.73 -4.51 4.25
C THR A 48 -17.89 -4.56 3.00
N THR A 49 -18.35 -4.08 1.85
CA THR A 49 -17.59 -4.05 0.60
C THR A 49 -16.43 -3.05 0.66
N THR A 50 -16.63 -1.89 1.31
CA THR A 50 -15.53 -0.91 1.46
C THR A 50 -14.43 -1.39 2.40
N MET A 51 -14.76 -2.17 3.44
CA MET A 51 -13.76 -2.77 4.34
C MET A 51 -13.01 -3.95 3.73
N SER A 52 -13.59 -4.62 2.73
CA SER A 52 -13.00 -5.79 2.07
C SER A 52 -12.06 -5.43 0.91
N SER A 53 -11.81 -4.16 0.64
CA SER A 53 -10.88 -3.75 -0.43
C SER A 53 -9.45 -4.06 0.00
N PRO A 54 -8.79 -5.08 -0.59
CA PRO A 54 -7.37 -5.33 -0.30
C PRO A 54 -6.57 -4.14 -0.78
N LYS A 55 -5.85 -3.49 0.12
CA LYS A 55 -4.87 -2.46 -0.26
C LYS A 55 -3.66 -3.18 -0.86
N ALA A 56 -3.60 -3.22 -2.17
CA ALA A 56 -2.41 -3.70 -2.86
C ALA A 56 -1.32 -2.61 -2.76
N LEU A 57 -0.13 -3.01 -2.30
CA LEU A 57 1.05 -2.16 -2.42
C LEU A 57 1.45 -2.08 -3.90
N ASN A 58 1.59 -0.85 -4.40
CA ASN A 58 2.16 -0.64 -5.72
C ASN A 58 3.69 -0.76 -5.64
N LEU A 59 4.22 -1.92 -5.98
CA LEU A 59 5.66 -2.11 -6.15
C LEU A 59 6.08 -1.50 -7.50
N ASN A 60 6.79 -0.39 -7.46
CA ASN A 60 7.47 0.15 -8.64
C ASN A 60 8.80 -0.58 -8.84
N MET A 61 8.76 -1.73 -9.50
CA MET A 61 9.99 -2.40 -9.91
C MET A 61 10.69 -1.60 -11.01
N PRO A 62 12.01 -1.36 -10.90
CA PRO A 62 12.79 -0.78 -11.99
C PRO A 62 12.72 -1.71 -13.21
N LYS A 63 12.50 -1.15 -14.39
CA LYS A 63 12.57 -1.92 -15.65
C LYS A 63 14.02 -2.31 -15.90
N ASP A 64 14.26 -3.57 -16.23
CA ASP A 64 15.55 -4.05 -16.74
C ASP A 64 15.90 -3.30 -18.03
N THR A 65 16.81 -2.35 -17.94
CA THR A 65 17.35 -1.64 -19.11
C THR A 65 18.71 -2.22 -19.45
N LYS A 66 18.83 -2.69 -20.69
CA LYS A 66 20.01 -3.42 -21.22
C LYS A 66 21.26 -2.56 -21.50
N ASN A 67 21.33 -1.31 -21.05
CA ASN A 67 22.48 -0.41 -21.26
C ASN A 67 23.06 0.05 -19.93
N ASP A 68 23.87 -0.82 -19.30
CA ASP A 68 24.06 -0.82 -17.87
C ASP A 68 25.33 -0.14 -17.33
N GLU A 69 26.32 0.20 -18.16
CA GLU A 69 27.64 0.55 -17.60
C GLU A 69 27.80 2.01 -17.13
N GLU A 70 27.16 2.98 -17.79
CA GLU A 70 27.24 4.39 -17.35
C GLU A 70 26.13 4.75 -16.35
N LEU A 71 24.96 4.10 -16.45
CA LEU A 71 23.87 4.25 -15.48
C LEU A 71 24.19 3.61 -14.11
N ASN A 72 25.05 2.60 -14.07
CA ASN A 72 25.36 1.86 -12.85
C ASN A 72 26.20 2.69 -11.87
N LYS A 73 27.21 3.42 -12.33
CA LYS A 73 28.09 4.21 -11.44
C LYS A 73 27.39 5.38 -10.72
N ALA A 74 26.50 6.08 -11.41
CA ALA A 74 25.73 7.17 -10.79
C ALA A 74 24.62 6.65 -9.87
N LYS A 75 24.12 5.43 -10.12
CA LYS A 75 23.13 4.77 -9.27
C LYS A 75 23.73 4.13 -8.02
N GLU A 76 24.98 3.74 -8.05
CA GLU A 76 25.67 3.10 -6.92
C GLU A 76 25.73 4.01 -5.69
N SER A 77 26.05 5.30 -5.87
CA SER A 77 26.14 6.26 -4.74
C SER A 77 24.78 6.58 -4.11
N GLY A 78 23.69 6.43 -4.88
CA GLY A 78 22.31 6.64 -4.40
C GLY A 78 21.61 5.36 -3.93
N ALA A 79 22.25 4.21 -4.03
CA ALA A 79 21.65 2.94 -3.66
C ALA A 79 21.81 2.65 -2.17
N LEU A 80 20.71 2.27 -1.53
CA LEU A 80 20.68 1.74 -0.16
C LEU A 80 20.13 0.32 -0.20
N THR A 81 20.93 -0.68 0.13
CA THR A 81 20.48 -2.06 0.22
C THR A 81 20.16 -2.42 1.66
N ILE A 82 18.97 -2.93 1.89
CA ILE A 82 18.47 -3.34 3.21
C ILE A 82 18.17 -4.83 3.17
N MET A 83 18.78 -5.58 4.06
CA MET A 83 18.56 -7.02 4.21
C MET A 83 17.81 -7.29 5.50
N LEU A 84 16.85 -8.20 5.42
CA LEU A 84 16.02 -8.63 6.54
C LEU A 84 16.45 -10.04 6.93
N GLY A 85 16.93 -10.19 8.15
CA GLY A 85 17.39 -11.47 8.68
C GLY A 85 16.46 -12.02 9.75
N LYS A 86 17.00 -12.99 10.49
CA LYS A 86 16.31 -13.66 11.60
C LYS A 86 16.12 -12.73 12.80
N ASN A 87 15.10 -13.04 13.63
CA ASN A 87 14.84 -12.31 14.89
C ASN A 87 14.66 -10.79 14.74
N ASN A 88 14.02 -10.35 13.66
CA ASN A 88 13.84 -8.93 13.31
C ASN A 88 15.16 -8.18 13.08
N GLY A 89 16.23 -8.90 12.72
CA GLY A 89 17.50 -8.29 12.32
C GLY A 89 17.34 -7.51 11.03
N VAL A 90 17.85 -6.29 11.03
CA VAL A 90 17.90 -5.42 9.84
C VAL A 90 19.36 -5.07 9.61
N TYR A 91 19.83 -5.32 8.41
CA TYR A 91 21.19 -5.05 7.98
C TYR A 91 21.14 -4.16 6.76
N TYR A 92 22.11 -3.27 6.61
CA TYR A 92 22.13 -2.40 5.44
C TYR A 92 23.55 -2.02 5.05
N TYR A 93 23.69 -1.67 3.79
CA TYR A 93 24.90 -1.07 3.26
C TYR A 93 24.55 -0.07 2.15
N GLU A 94 25.47 0.85 1.89
CA GLU A 94 25.35 1.86 0.86
C GLU A 94 26.19 1.51 -0.35
N GLY A 95 25.61 1.67 -1.55
CA GLY A 95 26.31 1.35 -2.80
C GLY A 95 26.49 -0.14 -3.02
N GLN A 96 27.74 -0.55 -3.25
CA GLN A 96 28.11 -1.97 -3.39
C GLN A 96 28.65 -2.53 -2.08
N LEU A 97 28.35 -3.80 -1.79
CA LEU A 97 28.95 -4.50 -0.67
C LEU A 97 30.45 -4.67 -0.90
N LEU A 98 31.25 -4.16 0.02
CA LEU A 98 32.69 -4.37 -0.03
C LEU A 98 33.05 -5.82 0.34
N PRO A 99 34.07 -6.42 -0.32
CA PRO A 99 34.45 -7.82 -0.05
C PRO A 99 34.85 -8.10 1.39
N ASP A 100 35.33 -7.09 2.10
CA ASP A 100 35.69 -7.13 3.51
C ASP A 100 34.50 -6.89 4.46
N GLY A 101 33.33 -6.53 3.93
CA GLY A 101 32.15 -6.24 4.71
C GLY A 101 32.22 -4.96 5.55
N SER A 102 33.22 -4.09 5.33
CA SER A 102 33.45 -2.91 6.17
C SER A 102 32.33 -1.86 6.10
N ASN A 103 31.55 -1.83 5.02
CA ASN A 103 30.39 -0.94 4.87
C ASN A 103 29.06 -1.57 5.33
N PHE A 104 29.10 -2.79 5.86
CA PHE A 104 27.92 -3.47 6.38
C PHE A 104 27.58 -2.97 7.79
N LYS A 105 26.36 -2.52 7.96
CA LYS A 105 25.87 -1.94 9.21
C LYS A 105 24.64 -2.70 9.70
N THR A 106 24.47 -2.76 11.00
CA THR A 106 23.31 -3.35 11.66
C THR A 106 22.37 -2.26 12.14
N ALA A 107 21.07 -2.45 11.92
CA ALA A 107 20.03 -1.57 12.39
C ALA A 107 18.87 -2.38 13.01
N ASN A 108 17.85 -1.68 13.46
CA ASN A 108 16.57 -2.25 13.82
C ASN A 108 15.45 -1.45 13.14
N PHE A 109 14.20 -1.92 13.20
CA PHE A 109 13.06 -1.25 12.58
C PHE A 109 12.82 0.18 13.08
N ALA A 110 13.32 0.55 14.27
CA ALA A 110 13.22 1.91 14.78
C ALA A 110 14.28 2.85 14.19
N THR A 111 15.51 2.33 13.98
CA THR A 111 16.64 3.14 13.52
C THR A 111 16.76 3.21 12.00
N ILE A 112 16.35 2.16 11.28
CA ILE A 112 16.45 2.11 9.82
C ILE A 112 15.70 3.25 9.12
N ARG A 113 14.59 3.71 9.70
CA ARG A 113 13.85 4.88 9.20
C ARG A 113 14.73 6.11 9.12
N GLN A 114 15.53 6.37 10.15
CA GLN A 114 16.41 7.54 10.17
C GLN A 114 17.50 7.42 9.10
N GLU A 115 18.07 6.22 8.92
CA GLU A 115 19.08 5.97 7.89
C GLU A 115 18.51 6.19 6.47
N ILE A 116 17.29 5.73 6.21
CA ILE A 116 16.59 5.97 4.94
C ILE A 116 16.42 7.47 4.69
N ILE A 117 15.98 8.22 5.71
CA ILE A 117 15.78 9.66 5.62
C ILE A 117 17.08 10.40 5.37
N ASP A 118 18.14 10.04 6.09
CA ASP A 118 19.42 10.72 6.00
C ASP A 118 20.12 10.43 4.67
N LYS A 119 20.06 9.18 4.19
CA LYS A 119 20.54 8.82 2.85
C LYS A 119 19.78 9.54 1.75
N LYS A 120 18.45 9.60 1.85
CA LYS A 120 17.62 10.36 0.90
C LYS A 120 18.01 11.84 0.87
N LYS A 121 18.24 12.47 2.03
CA LYS A 121 18.69 13.86 2.11
C LYS A 121 20.06 14.06 1.49
N GLU A 122 20.98 13.11 1.69
CA GLU A 122 22.32 13.13 1.11
C GLU A 122 22.21 13.09 -0.42
N VAL A 123 21.44 12.16 -0.99
CA VAL A 123 21.26 12.06 -2.44
C VAL A 123 20.64 13.33 -3.01
N ILE A 124 19.63 13.91 -2.33
CA ILE A 124 19.02 15.19 -2.74
C ILE A 124 20.05 16.32 -2.75
N LYS A 125 20.96 16.38 -1.76
CA LYS A 125 21.99 17.41 -1.68
C LYS A 125 23.08 17.28 -2.75
N THR A 126 23.42 16.04 -3.10
CA THR A 126 24.46 15.73 -4.10
C THR A 126 23.93 15.69 -5.52
N HIS A 127 22.61 15.76 -5.69
CA HIS A 127 21.97 15.70 -7.00
C HIS A 127 22.39 16.86 -7.91
N VAL A 128 22.84 16.52 -9.11
CA VAL A 128 23.15 17.49 -10.18
C VAL A 128 22.09 17.38 -11.28
N HIS A 129 21.47 18.50 -11.62
CA HIS A 129 20.47 18.52 -12.69
C HIS A 129 21.11 18.19 -14.04
N ASP A 130 20.56 17.19 -14.72
CA ASP A 130 20.98 16.73 -16.04
C ASP A 130 19.92 17.02 -17.11
N SER A 131 20.20 16.60 -18.36
CA SER A 131 19.30 16.74 -19.51
C SER A 131 17.97 15.97 -19.37
N ASN A 132 17.86 15.05 -18.42
CA ASN A 132 16.65 14.26 -18.17
C ASN A 132 15.69 14.95 -17.17
N CYS A 133 16.20 15.85 -16.32
CA CYS A 133 15.38 16.58 -15.36
C CYS A 133 14.21 17.35 -15.99
N PRO A 134 14.37 18.07 -17.12
CA PRO A 134 13.25 18.74 -17.77
C PRO A 134 12.12 17.80 -18.22
N LYS A 135 12.44 16.58 -18.62
CA LYS A 135 11.43 15.57 -18.99
C LYS A 135 10.62 15.12 -17.78
N ILE A 136 11.31 14.85 -16.66
CA ILE A 136 10.69 14.47 -15.39
C ILE A 136 9.79 15.60 -14.84
N TRP A 137 10.22 16.85 -14.97
CA TRP A 137 9.38 17.99 -14.60
C TRP A 137 8.11 18.08 -15.43
N ALA A 138 8.21 17.86 -16.74
CA ALA A 138 7.06 17.88 -17.63
C ALA A 138 6.04 16.77 -17.26
N GLU A 139 6.52 15.57 -16.93
CA GLU A 139 5.69 14.46 -16.49
C GLU A 139 5.04 14.69 -15.13
N ASN A 140 5.71 15.43 -14.23
CA ASN A 140 5.25 15.74 -12.88
C ASN A 140 4.68 17.15 -12.73
N LYS A 141 3.90 17.61 -13.69
CA LYS A 141 3.19 18.91 -13.67
C LYS A 141 4.10 20.13 -13.44
N GLY A 142 5.36 20.04 -13.83
CA GLY A 142 6.34 21.13 -13.68
C GLY A 142 7.02 21.20 -12.30
N ASP A 143 6.84 20.22 -11.43
CA ASP A 143 7.51 20.17 -10.14
C ASP A 143 9.00 19.90 -10.29
N LYS A 144 9.82 20.92 -10.05
CA LYS A 144 11.28 20.88 -10.12
C LYS A 144 11.91 19.95 -9.07
N ASN A 145 11.22 19.71 -7.97
CA ASN A 145 11.70 18.83 -6.90
C ASN A 145 11.58 17.35 -7.26
N SER A 146 10.76 17.02 -8.27
CA SER A 146 10.54 15.63 -8.70
C SER A 146 11.78 14.95 -9.28
N CYS A 147 12.80 15.70 -9.66
CA CYS A 147 14.07 15.18 -10.17
C CYS A 147 15.09 14.90 -9.05
N LEU A 148 14.99 15.57 -7.88
CA LEU A 148 16.03 15.58 -6.86
C LEU A 148 16.29 14.21 -6.23
N ASP A 149 15.25 13.40 -6.04
CA ASP A 149 15.33 12.08 -5.43
C ASP A 149 15.37 10.93 -6.47
N ARG A 150 15.63 11.29 -7.74
CA ARG A 150 15.64 10.33 -8.86
C ARG A 150 16.67 9.23 -8.69
N ASP A 151 17.83 9.56 -8.16
CA ASP A 151 18.95 8.64 -8.06
C ASP A 151 18.91 7.81 -6.76
N PHE A 152 17.96 8.13 -5.86
CA PHE A 152 17.74 7.36 -4.65
C PHE A 152 16.95 6.09 -4.96
N VAL A 153 17.57 4.94 -4.68
CA VAL A 153 16.97 3.60 -4.88
C VAL A 153 17.20 2.77 -3.63
N VAL A 154 16.13 2.15 -3.14
CA VAL A 154 16.22 1.20 -2.03
C VAL A 154 16.01 -0.22 -2.55
N VAL A 155 16.93 -1.12 -2.23
CA VAL A 155 16.83 -2.54 -2.55
C VAL A 155 16.57 -3.31 -1.28
N ILE A 156 15.45 -4.00 -1.20
CA ILE A 156 15.05 -4.81 -0.05
C ILE A 156 15.33 -6.27 -0.37
N LYS A 157 16.12 -6.94 0.48
CA LYS A 157 16.52 -8.34 0.31
C LYS A 157 16.13 -9.14 1.55
N PRO A 158 14.93 -9.74 1.57
CA PRO A 158 14.55 -10.64 2.65
C PRO A 158 15.35 -11.96 2.55
N ASP A 159 15.85 -12.43 3.69
CA ASP A 159 16.39 -13.78 3.83
C ASP A 159 15.26 -14.79 4.00
N GLU A 160 15.52 -16.08 3.78
CA GLU A 160 14.57 -17.18 3.99
C GLU A 160 14.06 -17.25 5.44
N ASP A 161 14.90 -16.87 6.41
CA ASP A 161 14.55 -16.82 7.83
C ASP A 161 13.82 -15.51 8.24
N ALA A 162 13.66 -14.54 7.34
CA ALA A 162 12.95 -13.30 7.59
C ALA A 162 11.43 -13.54 7.70
N THR A 163 10.77 -12.88 8.64
CA THR A 163 9.32 -12.99 8.76
C THR A 163 8.62 -12.14 7.71
N TYR A 164 7.50 -12.64 7.19
CA TYR A 164 6.65 -11.87 6.27
C TYR A 164 6.25 -10.50 6.83
N ARG A 165 6.02 -10.44 8.15
CA ARG A 165 5.72 -9.20 8.83
C ARG A 165 6.84 -8.16 8.66
N ASN A 166 8.10 -8.56 8.82
CA ASN A 166 9.25 -7.68 8.64
C ASN A 166 9.33 -7.11 7.23
N THR A 167 8.99 -7.93 6.23
CA THR A 167 8.94 -7.50 4.83
C THR A 167 7.85 -6.46 4.61
N VAL A 168 6.65 -6.69 5.18
CA VAL A 168 5.55 -5.72 5.07
C VAL A 168 5.88 -4.43 5.81
N ASP A 169 6.40 -4.51 7.04
CA ASP A 169 6.81 -3.34 7.82
C ASP A 169 7.87 -2.51 7.07
N MET A 170 8.80 -3.16 6.36
CA MET A 170 9.80 -2.46 5.54
C MET A 170 9.18 -1.79 4.31
N LEU A 171 8.20 -2.43 3.66
CA LEU A 171 7.47 -1.81 2.53
C LEU A 171 6.64 -0.61 2.99
N ASP A 172 6.07 -0.68 4.18
CA ASP A 172 5.38 0.46 4.79
C ASP A 172 6.34 1.61 5.07
N GLU A 173 7.58 1.33 5.51
CA GLU A 173 8.62 2.35 5.67
C GLU A 173 8.96 3.05 4.34
N MET A 174 8.96 2.35 3.22
CA MET A 174 9.15 2.98 1.89
C MET A 174 8.03 3.97 1.60
N THR A 175 6.80 3.61 1.91
CA THR A 175 5.62 4.47 1.71
C THR A 175 5.63 5.67 2.64
N ILE A 176 5.92 5.47 3.93
CA ILE A 176 5.98 6.54 4.96
C ILE A 176 7.05 7.57 4.60
N ASN A 177 8.22 7.12 4.16
CA ASN A 177 9.34 8.01 3.81
C ASN A 177 9.28 8.52 2.36
N ASN A 178 8.20 8.24 1.64
CA ASN A 178 8.01 8.67 0.25
C ASN A 178 9.19 8.25 -0.65
N VAL A 179 9.64 7.00 -0.53
CA VAL A 179 10.67 6.43 -1.39
C VAL A 179 10.01 6.02 -2.72
N LYS A 180 10.33 6.73 -3.80
CA LYS A 180 9.70 6.53 -5.10
C LYS A 180 10.18 5.28 -5.83
N ARG A 181 11.42 4.87 -5.58
CA ARG A 181 12.07 3.75 -6.25
C ARG A 181 12.59 2.76 -5.23
N TYR A 182 11.98 1.62 -5.17
CA TYR A 182 12.44 0.49 -4.40
C TYR A 182 12.16 -0.81 -5.14
N ALA A 183 12.97 -1.80 -4.89
CA ALA A 183 12.83 -3.14 -5.47
C ALA A 183 12.99 -4.18 -4.37
N MET A 184 12.29 -5.30 -4.52
CA MET A 184 12.52 -6.49 -3.71
C MET A 184 13.25 -7.51 -4.57
N VAL A 185 14.39 -7.98 -4.10
CA VAL A 185 15.28 -8.92 -4.82
C VAL A 185 15.75 -9.97 -3.84
N ASP A 186 16.01 -11.16 -4.32
CA ASP A 186 16.56 -12.24 -3.50
C ASP A 186 17.97 -11.89 -3.01
N ILE A 187 18.29 -12.34 -1.80
CA ILE A 187 19.61 -12.15 -1.22
C ILE A 187 20.66 -12.99 -1.99
N THR A 188 21.82 -12.41 -2.25
CA THR A 188 22.89 -13.16 -2.90
C THR A 188 23.64 -14.06 -1.92
N PRO A 189 24.25 -15.18 -2.37
CA PRO A 189 25.02 -16.06 -1.48
C PRO A 189 26.12 -15.35 -0.70
N GLN A 190 26.78 -14.36 -1.30
CA GLN A 190 27.81 -13.56 -0.66
C GLN A 190 27.28 -12.70 0.49
N GLU A 191 26.15 -12.04 0.26
CA GLU A 191 25.46 -11.22 1.28
C GLU A 191 24.95 -12.10 2.42
N LEU A 192 24.41 -13.27 2.10
CA LEU A 192 23.94 -14.23 3.09
C LEU A 192 25.05 -14.69 4.04
N GLU A 193 26.27 -14.94 3.52
CA GLU A 193 27.41 -15.29 4.36
C GLU A 193 27.79 -14.16 5.33
N VAL A 194 27.72 -12.89 4.89
CA VAL A 194 28.02 -11.74 5.75
C VAL A 194 26.94 -11.60 6.83
N VAL A 195 25.66 -11.73 6.48
CA VAL A 195 24.55 -11.69 7.44
C VAL A 195 24.73 -12.78 8.51
N LYS A 196 24.98 -14.02 8.11
CA LYS A 196 25.17 -15.15 9.05
C LYS A 196 26.36 -14.93 9.99
N LYS A 197 27.49 -14.44 9.48
CA LYS A 197 28.66 -14.11 10.33
C LYS A 197 28.31 -13.06 11.39
N VAL A 198 27.56 -12.03 11.03
CA VAL A 198 27.14 -10.98 11.97
C VAL A 198 26.13 -11.51 12.99
N GLU A 199 25.20 -12.36 12.58
CA GLU A 199 24.23 -13.01 13.48
C GLU A 199 24.90 -13.94 14.50
N GLU A 200 25.96 -14.64 14.12
CA GLU A 200 26.76 -15.48 15.01
C GLU A 200 27.55 -14.65 16.03
N THR A 201 28.05 -13.47 15.63
CA THR A 201 28.83 -12.59 16.49
C THR A 201 27.98 -11.85 17.53
N ASN A 202 26.69 -11.64 17.23
CA ASN A 202 25.74 -10.94 18.09
C ASN A 202 24.95 -11.85 19.05
N LYS A 203 25.32 -13.13 19.15
CA LYS A 203 24.81 -14.08 20.14
C LYS A 203 25.61 -14.04 21.43
#